data_2c020ee10e87cb4437a2634f732347da
#
_entry.id   2c020ee10e87cb4437a2634f732347da
#
_cell.length_a   1.000
_cell.length_b   1.000
_cell.length_c   1.000
_cell.angle_alpha   90.00
_cell.angle_beta   90.00
_cell.angle_gamma   90.00
#
_symmetry.space_group_name_H-M   'P 1'
#
loop_
_entity.id
_entity.type
_entity.pdbx_description
1 polymer ?
#
loop_
_entity_poly.entity_id
_entity_poly.type
_entity_poly.pdbx_seq_one_letter_code
_entity_poly.pdbx_strand_id
1 'polypeptide(L)'
;MSYFAQSPDGHRRSLSKRHANANRARLKGMDASSNWPRNRLLLALPSRNLKRLMPELEQIRCQRAQVLMDADSALDHVFFPDSGVVSAVAVYADGSIIEMATIGREGCSGVQAILGAKRSSVQLLVQIPGSATKMSRAVFTRAMRSMPSFRSLMDAYVQAFLEQVMVSVACNGAHSLKQRLARWLLMMRDRSDGDALPITQSLLAEMLGVQRPTITNAARELELAGLIERGRRQVTILDRQGLTEASCECYQLVRARLAFHLPKTYA
;
A
#
# COMPACT_ATOMS: atom_id res chain seq x y z
N MET A 1 16.01 -45.83 29.76
CA MET A 1 15.73 -44.66 30.63
C MET A 1 14.99 -43.63 29.78
N SER A 2 13.69 -43.58 29.99
CA SER A 2 12.74 -42.74 29.22
C SER A 2 12.62 -41.38 29.88
N TYR A 3 12.78 -40.29 29.12
CA TYR A 3 12.34 -38.95 29.52
C TYR A 3 11.13 -38.52 28.68
N PHE A 4 9.98 -38.47 29.32
CA PHE A 4 8.75 -37.86 28.81
C PHE A 4 8.91 -36.35 28.80
N ALA A 5 8.74 -35.72 27.63
CA ALA A 5 8.56 -34.28 27.49
C ALA A 5 7.06 -33.97 27.46
N GLN A 6 6.58 -33.27 28.49
CA GLN A 6 5.22 -32.73 28.55
C GLN A 6 5.08 -31.52 27.60
N SER A 7 4.01 -31.50 26.82
CA SER A 7 3.66 -30.48 25.85
C SER A 7 2.91 -29.32 26.55
N PRO A 8 3.20 -28.05 26.24
CA PRO A 8 2.49 -26.87 26.79
C PRO A 8 1.41 -26.36 25.87
N ASP A 9 0.40 -27.16 25.55
CA ASP A 9 -0.67 -26.76 24.61
C ASP A 9 -1.89 -26.05 25.23
N GLY A 10 -1.96 -25.95 26.57
CA GLY A 10 -3.11 -25.37 27.28
C GLY A 10 -3.18 -23.83 27.25
N HIS A 11 -2.04 -23.14 27.20
CA HIS A 11 -1.99 -21.65 27.38
C HIS A 11 -2.20 -20.84 26.10
N ARG A 12 -1.93 -21.40 24.94
CA ARG A 12 -2.10 -20.69 23.64
C ARG A 12 -3.55 -20.51 23.19
N ARG A 13 -4.46 -21.43 23.56
CA ARG A 13 -5.89 -21.34 23.18
C ARG A 13 -6.69 -20.28 23.93
N SER A 14 -6.29 -19.94 25.16
CA SER A 14 -7.00 -18.94 25.98
C SER A 14 -6.67 -17.50 25.56
N LEU A 15 -5.44 -17.23 25.13
CA LEU A 15 -5.01 -15.92 24.67
C LEU A 15 -5.61 -15.54 23.31
N SER A 16 -5.78 -16.50 22.39
CA SER A 16 -6.40 -16.28 21.07
C SER A 16 -7.87 -15.85 21.19
N LYS A 17 -8.65 -16.46 22.08
CA LYS A 17 -10.07 -16.10 22.27
C LYS A 17 -10.26 -14.74 22.95
N ARG A 18 -9.36 -14.32 23.85
CA ARG A 18 -9.43 -13.01 24.51
C ARG A 18 -9.07 -11.87 23.54
N HIS A 19 -8.12 -12.07 22.63
CA HIS A 19 -7.78 -11.09 21.58
C HIS A 19 -8.89 -10.95 20.53
N ALA A 20 -9.58 -12.05 20.17
CA ALA A 20 -10.71 -12.00 19.23
C ALA A 20 -11.91 -11.26 19.82
N ASN A 21 -12.21 -11.41 21.11
CA ASN A 21 -13.29 -10.70 21.78
C ASN A 21 -12.97 -9.23 22.06
N ALA A 22 -11.72 -8.89 22.39
CA ALA A 22 -11.30 -7.49 22.55
C ALA A 22 -11.35 -6.70 21.22
N ASN A 23 -11.03 -7.35 20.09
CA ASN A 23 -11.21 -6.75 18.77
C ASN A 23 -12.67 -6.55 18.39
N ARG A 24 -13.57 -7.49 18.74
CA ARG A 24 -15.03 -7.32 18.49
C ARG A 24 -15.65 -6.17 19.27
N ALA A 25 -15.19 -5.92 20.50
CA ALA A 25 -15.69 -4.81 21.32
C ALA A 25 -15.15 -3.45 20.84
N ARG A 26 -13.93 -3.39 20.29
CA ARG A 26 -13.35 -2.16 19.70
C ARG A 26 -13.98 -1.74 18.36
N LEU A 27 -14.58 -2.69 17.63
CA LEU A 27 -15.25 -2.43 16.34
C LEU A 27 -16.62 -1.74 16.48
N LYS A 28 -17.22 -1.69 17.68
CA LYS A 28 -18.50 -0.99 17.92
C LYS A 28 -18.40 0.55 17.96
N GLY A 29 -17.23 1.14 17.80
CA GLY A 29 -17.00 2.59 17.77
C GLY A 29 -16.53 3.13 16.41
N MET A 30 -16.57 2.33 15.35
CA MET A 30 -16.33 2.84 14.00
C MET A 30 -17.68 3.30 13.44
N ASP A 31 -17.82 4.63 13.26
CA ASP A 31 -18.84 5.18 12.37
C ASP A 31 -18.75 4.41 11.05
N ALA A 32 -19.77 3.61 10.76
CA ALA A 32 -20.00 3.06 9.44
C ALA A 32 -20.29 4.27 8.55
N SER A 33 -19.23 4.94 8.05
CA SER A 33 -19.39 6.02 7.09
C SER A 33 -20.21 5.42 5.95
N SER A 34 -21.30 6.08 5.59
CA SER A 34 -22.26 5.67 4.56
C SER A 34 -21.65 5.43 3.17
N ASN A 35 -20.33 5.47 3.05
CA ASN A 35 -19.57 5.48 1.80
C ASN A 35 -18.39 4.48 1.78
N TRP A 36 -18.59 3.26 2.31
CA TRP A 36 -17.62 2.17 2.24
C TRP A 36 -18.08 1.07 1.27
N PRO A 37 -17.18 0.43 0.48
CA PRO A 37 -15.73 0.69 0.35
C PRO A 37 -15.42 1.97 -0.43
N ARG A 38 -14.22 2.56 -0.18
CA ARG A 38 -13.71 3.71 -0.93
C ARG A 38 -12.60 3.33 -1.93
N ASN A 39 -12.21 2.08 -1.96
CA ASN A 39 -11.23 1.57 -2.91
C ASN A 39 -11.78 1.64 -4.34
N ARG A 40 -11.04 2.27 -5.22
CA ARG A 40 -11.48 2.57 -6.59
C ARG A 40 -11.54 1.32 -7.47
N LEU A 41 -10.70 0.29 -7.23
CA LEU A 41 -10.83 -0.99 -7.94
C LEU A 41 -12.17 -1.66 -7.60
N LEU A 42 -12.52 -1.72 -6.33
CA LEU A 42 -13.79 -2.31 -5.91
C LEU A 42 -14.98 -1.52 -6.46
N LEU A 43 -14.89 -0.18 -6.45
CA LEU A 43 -15.94 0.71 -7.00
C LEU A 43 -16.05 0.64 -8.54
N ALA A 44 -15.01 0.23 -9.25
CA ALA A 44 -15.04 0.04 -10.70
C ALA A 44 -15.78 -1.24 -11.14
N LEU A 45 -16.06 -2.13 -10.20
CA LEU A 45 -16.87 -3.32 -10.47
C LEU A 45 -18.33 -2.95 -10.79
N PRO A 46 -19.00 -3.72 -11.65
CA PRO A 46 -20.47 -3.62 -11.77
C PRO A 46 -21.14 -3.73 -10.40
N SER A 47 -22.11 -2.86 -10.12
CA SER A 47 -22.80 -2.77 -8.82
C SER A 47 -23.34 -4.12 -8.33
N ARG A 48 -23.83 -4.99 -9.24
CA ARG A 48 -24.26 -6.36 -8.92
C ARG A 48 -23.10 -7.19 -8.33
N ASN A 49 -21.91 -7.09 -8.89
CA ASN A 49 -20.77 -7.87 -8.44
C ASN A 49 -20.21 -7.35 -7.11
N LEU A 50 -20.14 -6.03 -6.93
CA LEU A 50 -19.75 -5.43 -5.67
C LEU A 50 -20.73 -5.83 -4.55
N LYS A 51 -22.05 -5.70 -4.77
CA LYS A 51 -23.07 -6.10 -3.80
C LYS A 51 -22.95 -7.58 -3.38
N ARG A 52 -22.55 -8.46 -4.30
CA ARG A 52 -22.32 -9.88 -4.00
C ARG A 52 -21.08 -10.12 -3.13
N LEU A 53 -20.06 -9.27 -3.25
CA LEU A 53 -18.82 -9.36 -2.45
C LEU A 53 -18.97 -8.74 -1.06
N MET A 54 -19.75 -7.67 -0.93
CA MET A 54 -19.88 -6.87 0.30
C MET A 54 -20.02 -7.68 1.61
N PRO A 55 -20.86 -8.74 1.69
CA PRO A 55 -21.01 -9.51 2.92
C PRO A 55 -19.75 -10.26 3.37
N GLU A 56 -18.78 -10.43 2.48
CA GLU A 56 -17.54 -11.17 2.71
C GLU A 56 -16.30 -10.26 2.83
N LEU A 57 -16.53 -8.96 2.85
CA LEU A 57 -15.49 -7.95 3.03
C LEU A 57 -15.46 -7.47 4.48
N GLU A 58 -14.27 -7.10 4.94
CA GLU A 58 -14.03 -6.56 6.27
C GLU A 58 -13.29 -5.23 6.15
N GLN A 59 -13.79 -4.18 6.80
CA GLN A 59 -13.06 -2.93 6.91
C GLN A 59 -12.07 -3.00 8.08
N ILE A 60 -10.82 -2.66 7.83
CA ILE A 60 -9.77 -2.62 8.85
C ILE A 60 -9.13 -1.23 8.93
N ARG A 61 -8.66 -0.85 10.12
CA ARG A 61 -7.77 0.31 10.28
C ARG A 61 -6.33 -0.11 10.00
N CYS A 62 -5.62 0.77 9.30
CA CYS A 62 -4.21 0.62 8.98
C CYS A 62 -3.41 1.66 9.76
N GLN A 63 -2.59 1.23 10.71
CA GLN A 63 -1.75 2.11 11.52
C GLN A 63 -0.40 2.34 10.81
N ARG A 64 0.23 3.48 11.08
CA ARG A 64 1.57 3.77 10.56
C ARG A 64 2.57 2.68 10.97
N ALA A 65 3.45 2.30 10.06
CA ALA A 65 4.45 1.26 10.22
C ALA A 65 3.88 -0.14 10.56
N GLN A 66 2.56 -0.33 10.38
CA GLN A 66 1.96 -1.66 10.51
C GLN A 66 2.36 -2.53 9.32
N VAL A 67 2.84 -3.73 9.60
CA VAL A 67 3.02 -4.78 8.61
C VAL A 67 1.68 -5.49 8.41
N LEU A 68 1.13 -5.42 7.21
CA LEU A 68 -0.11 -6.11 6.84
C LEU A 68 0.16 -7.55 6.37
N MET A 69 1.35 -7.79 5.85
CA MET A 69 1.80 -9.09 5.36
C MET A 69 3.33 -9.14 5.36
N ASP A 70 3.89 -10.16 5.93
CA ASP A 70 5.34 -10.38 5.90
C ASP A 70 5.79 -11.04 4.60
N ALA A 71 7.05 -10.78 4.22
CA ALA A 71 7.69 -11.55 3.17
C ALA A 71 7.71 -13.04 3.54
N ASP A 72 7.60 -13.90 2.55
CA ASP A 72 7.55 -15.36 2.69
C ASP A 72 6.41 -15.92 3.56
N SER A 73 5.45 -15.07 3.97
CA SER A 73 4.24 -15.51 4.68
C SER A 73 3.16 -16.05 3.72
N ALA A 74 2.18 -16.76 4.28
CA ALA A 74 1.02 -17.19 3.52
C ALA A 74 0.18 -15.98 3.07
N LEU A 75 -0.31 -16.03 1.83
CA LEU A 75 -1.23 -15.04 1.26
C LEU A 75 -2.68 -15.34 1.69
N ASP A 76 -3.00 -15.13 2.97
CA ASP A 76 -4.33 -15.42 3.49
C ASP A 76 -5.36 -14.34 3.17
N HIS A 77 -4.91 -13.14 2.87
CA HIS A 77 -5.76 -11.98 2.60
C HIS A 77 -5.21 -11.11 1.46
N VAL A 78 -6.13 -10.44 0.77
CA VAL A 78 -5.85 -9.32 -0.13
C VAL A 78 -6.42 -8.05 0.49
N PHE A 79 -5.65 -6.97 0.48
CA PHE A 79 -6.03 -5.68 1.04
C PHE A 79 -6.25 -4.67 -0.07
N PHE A 80 -7.37 -3.97 -0.02
CA PHE A 80 -7.75 -2.90 -0.93
C PHE A 80 -7.76 -1.60 -0.11
N PRO A 81 -6.76 -0.72 -0.20
CA PRO A 81 -6.73 0.53 0.56
C PRO A 81 -7.95 1.39 0.24
N ASP A 82 -8.67 1.82 1.28
CA ASP A 82 -9.78 2.78 1.19
C ASP A 82 -9.28 4.21 1.42
N SER A 83 -8.24 4.34 2.23
CA SER A 83 -7.47 5.57 2.48
C SER A 83 -6.07 5.22 2.98
N GLY A 84 -5.17 6.21 2.95
CA GLY A 84 -3.77 5.99 3.29
C GLY A 84 -3.00 5.26 2.18
N VAL A 85 -1.77 4.86 2.48
CA VAL A 85 -0.84 4.28 1.51
C VAL A 85 -0.14 3.06 2.09
N VAL A 86 -0.09 2.00 1.32
CA VAL A 86 0.66 0.77 1.60
C VAL A 86 1.78 0.63 0.57
N SER A 87 2.97 0.26 1.01
CA SER A 87 4.10 -0.04 0.13
C SER A 87 4.43 -1.52 0.13
N ALA A 88 4.73 -2.03 -1.07
CA ALA A 88 5.41 -3.30 -1.23
C ALA A 88 6.91 -3.04 -1.11
N VAL A 89 7.54 -3.63 -0.09
CA VAL A 89 8.96 -3.41 0.20
C VAL A 89 9.76 -4.71 0.13
N ALA A 90 11.00 -4.60 -0.34
CA ALA A 90 12.02 -5.61 -0.15
C ALA A 90 12.64 -5.45 1.25
N VAL A 91 12.86 -6.55 1.95
CA VAL A 91 13.52 -6.59 3.25
C VAL A 91 14.84 -7.33 3.08
N TYR A 92 15.93 -6.71 3.50
CA TYR A 92 17.28 -7.26 3.39
C TYR A 92 17.75 -7.87 4.72
N ALA A 93 18.80 -8.67 4.66
CA ALA A 93 19.34 -9.38 5.82
C ALA A 93 19.86 -8.45 6.95
N ASP A 94 20.26 -7.25 6.62
CA ASP A 94 20.69 -6.20 7.55
C ASP A 94 19.51 -5.43 8.18
N GLY A 95 18.27 -5.80 7.83
CA GLY A 95 17.04 -5.13 8.26
C GLY A 95 16.68 -3.88 7.47
N SER A 96 17.48 -3.49 6.48
CA SER A 96 17.12 -2.39 5.58
C SER A 96 15.93 -2.76 4.71
N ILE A 97 15.13 -1.74 4.35
CA ILE A 97 13.95 -1.90 3.50
C ILE A 97 14.01 -0.91 2.35
N ILE A 98 13.58 -1.34 1.17
CA ILE A 98 13.48 -0.48 -0.01
C ILE A 98 12.09 -0.67 -0.65
N GLU A 99 11.44 0.45 -0.99
CA GLU A 99 10.15 0.42 -1.67
C GLU A 99 10.31 -0.02 -3.12
N MET A 100 9.50 -1.00 -3.51
CA MET A 100 9.38 -1.46 -4.89
C MET A 100 8.15 -0.88 -5.57
N ALA A 101 7.04 -0.74 -4.84
CA ALA A 101 5.79 -0.19 -5.38
C ALA A 101 4.92 0.41 -4.27
N THR A 102 4.15 1.42 -4.64
CA THR A 102 3.17 2.13 -3.82
C THR A 102 1.76 1.68 -4.19
N ILE A 103 0.91 1.43 -3.21
CA ILE A 103 -0.47 0.98 -3.37
C ILE A 103 -1.39 1.93 -2.60
N GLY A 104 -2.29 2.57 -3.31
CA GLY A 104 -3.33 3.43 -2.74
C GLY A 104 -4.74 2.96 -3.10
N ARG A 105 -5.69 3.89 -3.10
CA ARG A 105 -7.11 3.62 -3.43
C ARG A 105 -7.33 3.05 -4.84
N GLU A 106 -6.40 3.26 -5.76
CA GLU A 106 -6.42 2.77 -7.13
C GLU A 106 -6.02 1.31 -7.27
N GLY A 107 -5.56 0.68 -6.19
CA GLY A 107 -4.92 -0.62 -6.25
C GLY A 107 -5.34 -1.60 -5.15
N CYS A 108 -4.69 -2.75 -5.16
CA CYS A 108 -4.78 -3.73 -4.09
C CYS A 108 -3.42 -4.39 -3.83
N SER A 109 -3.26 -4.93 -2.64
CA SER A 109 -2.13 -5.79 -2.31
C SER A 109 -2.31 -7.18 -2.92
N GLY A 110 -1.24 -7.96 -2.92
CA GLY A 110 -1.36 -9.37 -3.31
C GLY A 110 -1.45 -9.60 -4.81
N VAL A 111 -0.74 -8.81 -5.63
CA VAL A 111 -0.57 -9.10 -7.07
C VAL A 111 -0.17 -10.55 -7.30
N GLN A 112 0.66 -11.11 -6.43
CA GLN A 112 1.04 -12.52 -6.47
C GLN A 112 -0.17 -13.48 -6.31
N ALA A 113 -1.18 -13.09 -5.51
CA ALA A 113 -2.41 -13.88 -5.38
C ALA A 113 -3.23 -13.90 -6.67
N ILE A 114 -3.24 -12.79 -7.44
CA ILE A 114 -3.86 -12.70 -8.76
C ILE A 114 -3.21 -13.71 -9.70
N LEU A 115 -1.89 -13.83 -9.65
CA LEU A 115 -1.07 -14.78 -10.44
C LEU A 115 -1.07 -16.21 -9.87
N GLY A 116 -1.81 -16.48 -8.79
CA GLY A 116 -1.97 -17.82 -8.24
C GLY A 116 -0.96 -18.24 -7.16
N ALA A 117 -0.03 -17.36 -6.76
CA ALA A 117 0.93 -17.66 -5.70
C ALA A 117 0.23 -17.91 -4.35
N LYS A 118 0.86 -18.74 -3.51
CA LYS A 118 0.36 -19.08 -2.16
C LYS A 118 1.08 -18.32 -1.05
N ARG A 119 2.22 -17.76 -1.34
CA ARG A 119 3.07 -17.02 -0.41
C ARG A 119 3.42 -15.66 -1.01
N SER A 120 3.66 -14.67 -0.17
CA SER A 120 4.16 -13.36 -0.59
C SER A 120 5.67 -13.41 -0.77
N SER A 121 6.19 -12.77 -1.80
CA SER A 121 7.63 -12.51 -1.95
C SER A 121 8.04 -11.13 -1.45
N VAL A 122 7.09 -10.35 -0.90
CA VAL A 122 7.32 -8.99 -0.45
C VAL A 122 6.64 -8.75 0.89
N GLN A 123 7.15 -7.80 1.67
CA GLN A 123 6.46 -7.29 2.84
C GLN A 123 5.54 -6.13 2.44
N LEU A 124 4.35 -6.06 3.04
CA LEU A 124 3.41 -4.95 2.89
C LEU A 124 3.46 -4.06 4.14
N LEU A 125 3.92 -2.85 3.97
CA LEU A 125 4.12 -1.87 5.05
C LEU A 125 3.19 -0.67 4.87
N VAL A 126 2.46 -0.28 5.92
CA VAL A 126 1.64 0.92 5.92
C VAL A 126 2.53 2.16 6.08
N GLN A 127 2.57 3.00 5.05
CA GLN A 127 3.33 4.26 5.03
C GLN A 127 2.51 5.42 5.59
N ILE A 128 1.32 5.62 5.03
CA ILE A 128 0.37 6.63 5.48
C ILE A 128 -0.81 5.90 6.12
N PRO A 129 -1.14 6.21 7.39
CA PRO A 129 -2.23 5.55 8.08
C PRO A 129 -3.57 5.83 7.42
N GLY A 130 -4.50 4.89 7.56
CA GLY A 130 -5.81 5.00 6.95
C GLY A 130 -6.68 3.77 7.24
N SER A 131 -7.40 3.32 6.23
CA SER A 131 -8.22 2.11 6.28
C SER A 131 -8.07 1.29 5.00
N ALA A 132 -8.38 0.01 5.09
CA ALA A 132 -8.43 -0.88 3.94
C ALA A 132 -9.62 -1.83 4.04
N THR A 133 -10.12 -2.22 2.89
CA THR A 133 -11.04 -3.34 2.73
C THR A 133 -10.22 -4.63 2.60
N LYS A 134 -10.42 -5.55 3.53
CA LYS A 134 -9.74 -6.84 3.60
C LYS A 134 -10.65 -7.92 3.02
N MET A 135 -10.12 -8.74 2.13
CA MET A 135 -10.79 -9.88 1.52
C MET A 135 -9.98 -11.14 1.78
N SER A 136 -10.62 -12.21 2.24
CA SER A 136 -9.92 -13.49 2.41
C SER A 136 -9.49 -14.07 1.05
N ARG A 137 -8.40 -14.80 1.03
CA ARG A 137 -7.91 -15.47 -0.18
C ARG A 137 -8.95 -16.40 -0.80
N ALA A 138 -9.72 -17.10 0.03
CA ALA A 138 -10.76 -18.01 -0.47
C ALA A 138 -11.83 -17.24 -1.26
N VAL A 139 -12.30 -16.12 -0.73
CA VAL A 139 -13.26 -15.21 -1.40
C VAL A 139 -12.64 -14.65 -2.67
N PHE A 140 -11.42 -14.16 -2.59
CA PHE A 140 -10.69 -13.61 -3.74
C PHE A 140 -10.57 -14.63 -4.88
N THR A 141 -10.09 -15.84 -4.57
CA THR A 141 -9.92 -16.91 -5.57
C THR A 141 -11.26 -17.33 -6.19
N ARG A 142 -12.33 -17.38 -5.38
CA ARG A 142 -13.67 -17.66 -5.88
C ARG A 142 -14.17 -16.54 -6.81
N ALA A 143 -13.96 -15.28 -6.45
CA ALA A 143 -14.31 -14.13 -7.29
C ALA A 143 -13.56 -14.15 -8.64
N MET A 144 -12.25 -14.44 -8.62
CA MET A 144 -11.42 -14.58 -9.81
C MET A 144 -11.94 -15.67 -10.77
N ARG A 145 -12.54 -16.74 -10.23
CA ARG A 145 -13.07 -17.85 -11.03
C ARG A 145 -14.51 -17.62 -11.52
N SER A 146 -15.34 -16.98 -10.71
CA SER A 146 -16.79 -16.91 -10.93
C SER A 146 -17.31 -15.55 -11.41
N MET A 147 -16.45 -14.52 -11.46
CA MET A 147 -16.82 -13.16 -11.87
C MET A 147 -15.88 -12.65 -12.96
N PRO A 148 -16.22 -12.78 -14.26
CA PRO A 148 -15.35 -12.35 -15.36
C PRO A 148 -14.91 -10.88 -15.26
N SER A 149 -15.81 -9.95 -14.84
CA SER A 149 -15.45 -8.54 -14.67
C SER A 149 -14.46 -8.31 -13.53
N PHE A 150 -14.52 -9.09 -12.45
CA PHE A 150 -13.51 -9.04 -11.38
C PHE A 150 -12.16 -9.53 -11.91
N ARG A 151 -12.16 -10.64 -12.64
CA ARG A 151 -10.96 -11.20 -13.26
C ARG A 151 -10.31 -10.21 -14.20
N SER A 152 -11.07 -9.65 -15.17
CA SER A 152 -10.53 -8.67 -16.14
C SER A 152 -9.97 -7.43 -15.44
N LEU A 153 -10.63 -6.95 -14.38
CA LEU A 153 -10.15 -5.80 -13.62
C LEU A 153 -8.83 -6.11 -12.89
N MET A 154 -8.71 -7.31 -12.30
CA MET A 154 -7.47 -7.72 -11.63
C MET A 154 -6.33 -7.95 -12.62
N ASP A 155 -6.61 -8.52 -13.79
CA ASP A 155 -5.61 -8.71 -14.85
C ASP A 155 -5.10 -7.34 -15.36
N ALA A 156 -5.98 -6.35 -15.56
CA ALA A 156 -5.58 -4.97 -15.91
C ALA A 156 -4.75 -4.30 -14.81
N TYR A 157 -5.11 -4.54 -13.54
CA TYR A 157 -4.35 -4.03 -12.40
C TYR A 157 -2.94 -4.63 -12.32
N VAL A 158 -2.77 -5.93 -12.62
CA VAL A 158 -1.44 -6.56 -12.69
C VAL A 158 -0.55 -5.84 -13.69
N GLN A 159 -1.07 -5.53 -14.87
CA GLN A 159 -0.31 -4.82 -15.91
C GLN A 159 0.09 -3.41 -15.42
N ALA A 160 -0.87 -2.64 -14.88
CA ALA A 160 -0.61 -1.31 -14.33
C ALA A 160 0.44 -1.33 -13.20
N PHE A 161 0.34 -2.31 -12.30
CA PHE A 161 1.28 -2.50 -11.20
C PHE A 161 2.68 -2.86 -11.69
N LEU A 162 2.79 -3.79 -12.64
CA LEU A 162 4.05 -4.20 -13.24
C LEU A 162 4.75 -3.02 -13.94
N GLU A 163 4.00 -2.21 -14.68
CA GLU A 163 4.55 -1.00 -15.33
C GLU A 163 5.02 0.03 -14.30
N GLN A 164 4.30 0.22 -13.19
CA GLN A 164 4.77 1.09 -12.09
C GLN A 164 6.11 0.60 -11.53
N VAL A 165 6.26 -0.72 -11.33
CA VAL A 165 7.52 -1.31 -10.84
C VAL A 165 8.64 -1.13 -11.86
N MET A 166 8.41 -1.43 -13.13
CA MET A 166 9.41 -1.26 -14.19
C MET A 166 9.88 0.19 -14.33
N VAL A 167 8.95 1.16 -14.30
CA VAL A 167 9.30 2.59 -14.30
C VAL A 167 10.09 2.96 -13.05
N SER A 168 9.77 2.42 -11.88
CA SER A 168 10.51 2.69 -10.65
C SER A 168 11.95 2.16 -10.71
N VAL A 169 12.15 0.97 -11.27
CA VAL A 169 13.50 0.39 -11.49
C VAL A 169 14.33 1.28 -12.41
N ALA A 170 13.80 1.64 -13.58
CA ALA A 170 14.48 2.52 -14.53
C ALA A 170 14.79 3.91 -13.92
N CYS A 171 13.81 4.49 -13.21
CA CYS A 171 13.94 5.76 -12.52
C CYS A 171 15.09 5.76 -11.48
N ASN A 172 15.27 4.66 -10.76
CA ASN A 172 16.31 4.54 -9.74
C ASN A 172 17.73 4.60 -10.35
N GLY A 173 17.90 4.13 -11.57
CA GLY A 173 19.18 4.18 -12.29
C GLY A 173 19.42 5.47 -13.08
N ALA A 174 18.36 6.12 -13.55
CA ALA A 174 18.46 7.22 -14.52
C ALA A 174 18.35 8.62 -13.89
N HIS A 175 17.69 8.78 -12.74
CA HIS A 175 17.33 10.09 -12.22
C HIS A 175 17.98 10.41 -10.89
N SER A 176 18.25 11.71 -10.67
CA SER A 176 18.81 12.21 -9.41
C SER A 176 17.89 11.96 -8.22
N LEU A 177 18.44 11.88 -7.01
CA LEU A 177 17.65 11.68 -5.79
C LEU A 177 16.60 12.79 -5.60
N LYS A 178 16.92 14.04 -5.93
CA LYS A 178 15.97 15.16 -5.87
C LYS A 178 14.75 14.92 -6.75
N GLN A 179 14.93 14.52 -8.00
CA GLN A 179 13.86 14.19 -8.93
C GLN A 179 13.02 12.99 -8.45
N ARG A 180 13.68 11.94 -7.94
CA ARG A 180 13.04 10.75 -7.37
C ARG A 180 12.22 11.09 -6.12
N LEU A 181 12.73 11.96 -5.24
CA LEU A 181 12.03 12.45 -4.05
C LEU A 181 10.79 13.25 -4.45
N ALA A 182 10.91 14.19 -5.39
CA ALA A 182 9.76 14.97 -5.88
C ALA A 182 8.68 14.05 -6.46
N ARG A 183 9.07 13.09 -7.33
CA ARG A 183 8.16 12.06 -7.86
C ARG A 183 7.47 11.28 -6.74
N TRP A 184 8.22 10.81 -5.75
CA TRP A 184 7.69 10.00 -4.67
C TRP A 184 6.68 10.79 -3.81
N LEU A 185 6.98 12.03 -3.46
CA LEU A 185 6.07 12.90 -2.71
C LEU A 185 4.75 13.15 -3.47
N LEU A 186 4.83 13.39 -4.79
CA LEU A 186 3.65 13.53 -5.64
C LEU A 186 2.81 12.25 -5.68
N MET A 187 3.44 11.08 -5.79
CA MET A 187 2.76 9.78 -5.76
C MET A 187 2.05 9.53 -4.42
N MET A 188 2.66 9.94 -3.29
CA MET A 188 2.02 9.87 -1.97
C MET A 188 0.82 10.82 -1.89
N ARG A 189 0.97 12.03 -2.37
CA ARG A 189 -0.09 13.05 -2.39
C ARG A 189 -1.30 12.62 -3.23
N ASP A 190 -1.08 12.01 -4.40
CA ASP A 190 -2.17 11.52 -5.27
C ASP A 190 -3.03 10.45 -4.59
N ARG A 191 -2.47 9.77 -3.57
CA ARG A 191 -3.12 8.71 -2.80
C ARG A 191 -3.64 9.17 -1.43
N SER A 192 -3.35 10.41 -1.05
CA SER A 192 -3.73 11.02 0.22
C SER A 192 -4.85 12.04 0.05
N ASP A 193 -5.53 12.39 1.13
CA ASP A 193 -6.64 13.36 1.11
C ASP A 193 -6.19 14.82 1.31
N GLY A 194 -4.87 15.12 1.19
CA GLY A 194 -4.33 16.48 1.37
C GLY A 194 -2.85 16.58 1.05
N ASP A 195 -2.32 17.79 1.15
CA ASP A 195 -0.93 18.12 0.82
C ASP A 195 0.04 17.88 1.99
N ALA A 196 -0.49 17.72 3.20
CA ALA A 196 0.27 17.41 4.42
C ALA A 196 0.44 15.89 4.56
N LEU A 197 1.62 15.40 4.28
CA LEU A 197 1.96 13.98 4.30
C LEU A 197 2.63 13.62 5.63
N PRO A 198 2.09 12.70 6.45
CA PRO A 198 2.67 12.32 7.74
C PRO A 198 3.91 11.42 7.57
N ILE A 199 4.96 11.96 6.98
CA ILE A 199 6.18 11.28 6.55
C ILE A 199 7.38 11.84 7.28
N THR A 200 8.29 10.97 7.74
CA THR A 200 9.57 11.36 8.36
C THR A 200 10.72 11.24 7.37
N GLN A 201 11.80 11.96 7.62
CA GLN A 201 13.02 11.85 6.81
C GLN A 201 13.65 10.45 6.87
N SER A 202 13.54 9.74 7.99
CA SER A 202 14.00 8.34 8.09
C SER A 202 13.21 7.46 7.12
N LEU A 203 11.89 7.60 7.10
CA LEU A 203 11.04 6.87 6.16
C LEU A 203 11.38 7.19 4.70
N LEU A 204 11.63 8.46 4.37
CA LEU A 204 12.04 8.85 3.01
C LEU A 204 13.35 8.19 2.61
N ALA A 205 14.31 8.12 3.52
CA ALA A 205 15.61 7.48 3.29
C ALA A 205 15.45 5.98 3.01
N GLU A 206 14.67 5.29 3.82
CA GLU A 206 14.34 3.87 3.65
C GLU A 206 13.64 3.61 2.32
N MET A 207 12.58 4.36 1.99
CA MET A 207 11.79 4.15 0.77
C MET A 207 12.60 4.42 -0.51
N LEU A 208 13.49 5.41 -0.49
CA LEU A 208 14.31 5.76 -1.64
C LEU A 208 15.66 5.02 -1.68
N GLY A 209 15.94 4.17 -0.69
CA GLY A 209 17.15 3.34 -0.63
C GLY A 209 18.44 4.16 -0.50
N VAL A 210 18.43 5.19 0.34
CA VAL A 210 19.59 6.08 0.53
C VAL A 210 19.83 6.36 2.02
N GLN A 211 21.02 6.87 2.35
CA GLN A 211 21.33 7.29 3.71
C GLN A 211 20.58 8.57 4.10
N ARG A 212 20.24 8.71 5.40
CA ARG A 212 19.50 9.85 5.94
C ARG A 212 20.14 11.22 5.66
N PRO A 213 21.46 11.44 5.73
CA PRO A 213 22.05 12.72 5.33
C PRO A 213 21.78 13.09 3.86
N THR A 214 21.83 12.11 2.97
CA THR A 214 21.62 12.31 1.53
C THR A 214 20.19 12.75 1.23
N ILE A 215 19.18 12.10 1.85
CA ILE A 215 17.78 12.51 1.68
C ILE A 215 17.50 13.88 2.31
N THR A 216 18.17 14.21 3.43
CA THR A 216 18.05 15.51 4.09
C THR A 216 18.49 16.65 3.17
N ASN A 217 19.59 16.45 2.41
CA ASN A 217 20.09 17.44 1.45
C ASN A 217 19.11 17.60 0.27
N ALA A 218 18.65 16.51 -0.33
CA ALA A 218 17.68 16.56 -1.43
C ALA A 218 16.36 17.24 -1.01
N ALA A 219 15.88 16.95 0.20
CA ALA A 219 14.67 17.58 0.73
C ALA A 219 14.89 19.07 1.04
N ARG A 220 16.10 19.46 1.49
CA ARG A 220 16.44 20.88 1.70
C ARG A 220 16.45 21.66 0.39
N GLU A 221 16.93 21.07 -0.70
CA GLU A 221 16.88 21.74 -2.01
C GLU A 221 15.44 22.00 -2.47
N LEU A 222 14.51 21.07 -2.28
CA LEU A 222 13.11 21.26 -2.59
C LEU A 222 12.45 22.32 -1.68
N GLU A 223 12.84 22.37 -0.41
CA GLU A 223 12.34 23.36 0.55
C GLU A 223 12.87 24.77 0.24
N LEU A 224 14.15 24.93 -0.08
CA LEU A 224 14.74 26.21 -0.51
C LEU A 224 14.11 26.73 -1.81
N ALA A 225 13.64 25.84 -2.67
CA ALA A 225 12.87 26.20 -3.87
C ALA A 225 11.39 26.54 -3.58
N GLY A 226 10.95 26.50 -2.32
CA GLY A 226 9.57 26.79 -1.92
C GLY A 226 8.54 25.72 -2.30
N LEU A 227 8.98 24.52 -2.70
CA LEU A 227 8.10 23.46 -3.20
C LEU A 227 7.48 22.63 -2.10
N ILE A 228 8.20 22.47 -0.98
CA ILE A 228 7.76 21.72 0.20
C ILE A 228 8.14 22.46 1.49
N GLU A 229 7.46 22.12 2.58
CA GLU A 229 7.81 22.47 3.94
C GLU A 229 8.10 21.21 4.75
N ARG A 230 9.22 21.17 5.48
CA ARG A 230 9.61 20.03 6.31
C ARG A 230 9.30 20.28 7.77
N GLY A 231 8.30 19.55 8.28
CA GLY A 231 8.01 19.49 9.71
C GLY A 231 8.70 18.31 10.42
N ARG A 232 8.53 18.24 11.73
CA ARG A 232 9.15 17.17 12.56
C ARG A 232 8.75 15.76 12.16
N ARG A 233 7.50 15.55 11.76
CA ARG A 233 6.91 14.23 11.37
C ARG A 233 6.04 14.32 10.12
N GLN A 234 6.22 15.36 9.35
CA GLN A 234 5.37 15.69 8.22
C GLN A 234 6.18 16.40 7.15
N VAL A 235 5.80 16.20 5.90
CA VAL A 235 6.21 17.01 4.76
C VAL A 235 4.94 17.58 4.15
N THR A 236 4.87 18.88 3.96
CA THR A 236 3.74 19.55 3.30
C THR A 236 4.18 19.99 1.91
N ILE A 237 3.40 19.66 0.89
CA ILE A 237 3.60 20.16 -0.47
C ILE A 237 2.99 21.55 -0.54
N LEU A 238 3.83 22.56 -0.84
CA LEU A 238 3.40 23.96 -0.94
C LEU A 238 3.05 24.32 -2.39
N ASP A 239 3.88 23.88 -3.33
CA ASP A 239 3.66 24.10 -4.76
C ASP A 239 3.68 22.75 -5.49
N ARG A 240 2.50 22.25 -5.84
CA ARG A 240 2.35 20.99 -6.58
C ARG A 240 2.87 21.11 -8.03
N GLN A 241 2.65 22.24 -8.67
CA GLN A 241 3.09 22.43 -10.06
C GLN A 241 4.62 22.47 -10.12
N GLY A 242 5.26 23.32 -9.32
CA GLY A 242 6.70 23.38 -9.23
C GLY A 242 7.35 22.06 -8.81
N LEU A 243 6.69 21.31 -7.91
CA LEU A 243 7.16 19.97 -7.52
C LEU A 243 7.04 18.97 -8.68
N THR A 244 6.02 19.10 -9.55
CA THR A 244 5.89 18.29 -10.76
C THR A 244 7.00 18.60 -11.76
N GLU A 245 7.35 19.87 -11.95
CA GLU A 245 8.45 20.31 -12.80
C GLU A 245 9.82 19.88 -12.24
N ALA A 246 9.98 19.86 -10.93
CA ALA A 246 11.18 19.36 -10.26
C ALA A 246 11.29 17.83 -10.26
N SER A 247 10.22 17.10 -10.56
CA SER A 247 10.22 15.64 -10.67
C SER A 247 10.76 15.18 -12.03
N CYS A 248 11.08 13.89 -12.14
CA CYS A 248 11.35 13.29 -13.44
C CYS A 248 10.04 12.95 -14.17
N GLU A 249 10.12 12.78 -15.49
CA GLU A 249 9.02 12.34 -16.36
C GLU A 249 8.36 11.03 -15.91
N CYS A 250 9.03 10.24 -15.11
CA CYS A 250 8.51 8.99 -14.54
C CYS A 250 7.22 9.20 -13.73
N TYR A 251 7.02 10.37 -13.14
CA TYR A 251 5.77 10.69 -12.46
C TYR A 251 4.58 10.68 -13.43
N GLN A 252 4.71 11.42 -14.53
CA GLN A 252 3.64 11.48 -15.55
C GLN A 252 3.48 10.13 -16.26
N LEU A 253 4.58 9.43 -16.52
CA LEU A 253 4.55 8.12 -17.17
C LEU A 253 3.76 7.10 -16.33
N VAL A 254 4.02 7.01 -15.03
CA VAL A 254 3.25 6.11 -14.13
C VAL A 254 1.76 6.48 -14.13
N ARG A 255 1.43 7.78 -14.05
CA ARG A 255 0.03 8.23 -14.09
C ARG A 255 -0.66 7.87 -15.39
N ALA A 256 -0.01 8.10 -16.52
CA ALA A 256 -0.56 7.77 -17.83
C ALA A 256 -0.80 6.27 -18.00
N ARG A 257 0.12 5.43 -17.51
CA ARG A 257 -0.02 3.97 -17.55
C ARG A 257 -1.15 3.46 -16.65
N LEU A 258 -1.25 3.99 -15.43
CA LEU A 258 -2.37 3.68 -14.54
C LEU A 258 -3.71 4.10 -15.16
N ALA A 259 -3.81 5.29 -15.72
CA ALA A 259 -5.03 5.77 -16.39
C ALA A 259 -5.38 4.94 -17.63
N PHE A 260 -4.40 4.49 -18.38
CA PHE A 260 -4.61 3.65 -19.57
C PHE A 260 -5.20 2.28 -19.21
N HIS A 261 -4.59 1.58 -18.23
CA HIS A 261 -5.07 0.26 -17.83
C HIS A 261 -6.31 0.30 -16.95
N LEU A 262 -6.46 1.36 -16.16
CA LEU A 262 -7.49 1.52 -15.14
C LEU A 262 -8.26 2.83 -15.28
N PRO A 263 -8.91 3.10 -16.43
CA PRO A 263 -9.50 4.41 -16.72
C PRO A 263 -10.62 4.81 -15.74
N LYS A 264 -11.27 3.83 -15.08
CA LYS A 264 -12.32 4.09 -14.08
C LYS A 264 -11.79 4.34 -12.67
N THR A 265 -10.51 4.07 -12.42
CA THR A 265 -9.95 4.10 -11.06
C THR A 265 -8.95 5.22 -10.85
N TYR A 266 -8.38 5.76 -11.91
CA TYR A 266 -7.27 6.71 -11.84
C TYR A 266 -7.57 8.06 -12.52
N ALA A 267 -8.79 8.29 -12.94
CA ALA A 267 -9.23 9.55 -13.51
C ALA A 267 -9.29 10.67 -12.47
#